data_d80f55d184a054de7eab075f82a2a5b4
#
_entry.id   d80f55d184a054de7eab075f82a2a5b4
#
_cell.length_a   1.000
_cell.length_b   1.000
_cell.length_c   1.000
_cell.angle_alpha   90.00
_cell.angle_beta   90.00
_cell.angle_gamma   90.00
#
_symmetry.space_group_name_H-M   'P 1'
#
loop_
_entity.id
_entity.type
_entity.pdbx_description
1 polymer ?
#
loop_
_entity_poly.entity_id
_entity_poly.type
_entity_poly.pdbx_seq_one_letter_code
_entity_poly.pdbx_strand_id
1 'polypeptide(L)'
;MADFFHGSRVREKVTPVTGTTVSTSLPVFFGTAPKGPVNEPVRLSSKAEAKAIFGYSIDFDSYTLHEAMESHFTLYKQRDAIFVNVMDMTKAKKSNTATIDLSKPETETAILYPILESVSLKDQADLAKGKDYEASLNDDGYLVITIPSGSSVKLPATGLTLTCDMPDVSKVKSTDIIGVATDDTRTGLELLDIMMPLLGDVPKLVLAPKFSTDPTVADAMASKAQNINGIFKAITLIDIDTNAAKTITAAIEGKKANDPGTYVCWPKVVRNGLQYHMSTHVAGIIGQMDTANGGIPTASPSNRQMVADGCVLADGKTVLLGIDQANKLNEQGIATAMRFVNGFVLWGNRTSAFPANKDMKDNMLASKRTMYWINNFVITDTFEDVDRQVNRNFIQMIVDKIGIKFNGLVSAGAILGGRIEYDPTENPESALLNGIIRFKIFVGLTPIAEDIEFTLQFDTNYLKALAG
;
A
#
# COMPACT_ATOMS: atom_id res chain seq x y z
N MET A 1 -57.73 8.51 11.79
CA MET A 1 -57.98 9.63 12.72
C MET A 1 -56.63 10.12 13.20
N ALA A 2 -56.32 11.38 12.96
CA ALA A 2 -55.08 11.96 13.44
C ALA A 2 -55.29 12.22 14.95
N ASP A 3 -54.45 11.57 15.78
CA ASP A 3 -54.45 11.80 17.23
C ASP A 3 -54.10 13.27 17.51
N PHE A 4 -55.00 13.96 18.23
CA PHE A 4 -54.75 15.30 18.72
C PHE A 4 -53.59 15.27 19.72
N PHE A 5 -52.53 16.06 19.44
CA PHE A 5 -51.37 16.18 20.29
C PHE A 5 -51.08 17.66 20.57
N HIS A 6 -51.06 18.01 21.82
CA HIS A 6 -50.61 19.34 22.26
C HIS A 6 -49.31 19.20 23.04
N GLY A 7 -48.16 19.54 22.38
CA GLY A 7 -46.81 19.43 22.97
C GLY A 7 -45.72 19.35 21.93
N SER A 8 -44.48 19.28 22.38
CA SER A 8 -43.30 19.10 21.52
C SER A 8 -43.04 17.60 21.23
N ARG A 9 -42.90 17.23 19.98
CA ARG A 9 -42.50 15.86 19.57
C ARG A 9 -41.21 15.89 18.84
N VAL A 10 -40.23 15.06 19.23
CA VAL A 10 -39.06 14.74 18.49
C VAL A 10 -39.29 13.42 17.74
N ARG A 11 -39.14 13.42 16.42
CA ARG A 11 -39.09 12.19 15.63
C ARG A 11 -37.68 12.03 15.14
N GLU A 12 -37.02 10.97 15.54
CA GLU A 12 -35.79 10.53 14.87
C GLU A 12 -36.11 10.02 13.48
N LYS A 13 -35.57 10.71 12.48
CA LYS A 13 -35.54 10.22 11.13
C LYS A 13 -34.14 9.62 10.94
N VAL A 14 -34.07 8.31 10.80
CA VAL A 14 -32.82 7.66 10.39
C VAL A 14 -32.47 8.19 9.01
N THR A 15 -31.58 9.16 8.96
CA THR A 15 -30.90 9.53 7.73
C THR A 15 -29.88 8.43 7.52
N PRO A 16 -29.90 7.67 6.41
CA PRO A 16 -28.80 6.79 6.10
C PRO A 16 -27.56 7.67 5.97
N VAL A 17 -26.69 7.58 6.98
CA VAL A 17 -25.37 8.15 6.90
C VAL A 17 -24.63 7.29 5.89
N THR A 18 -24.65 7.69 4.63
CA THR A 18 -23.65 7.31 3.66
C THR A 18 -22.36 8.05 4.06
N GLY A 19 -21.81 7.68 5.21
CA GLY A 19 -20.45 8.02 5.53
C GLY A 19 -19.59 7.28 4.54
N THR A 20 -18.98 7.98 3.62
CA THR A 20 -17.75 7.53 2.98
C THR A 20 -16.81 7.21 4.14
N THR A 21 -16.67 5.93 4.45
CA THR A 21 -15.66 5.46 5.38
C THR A 21 -14.33 5.74 4.69
N VAL A 22 -13.71 6.87 5.07
CA VAL A 22 -12.35 7.20 4.62
C VAL A 22 -11.47 6.07 5.14
N SER A 23 -10.95 5.25 4.24
CA SER A 23 -10.02 4.19 4.59
C SER A 23 -8.76 4.83 5.20
N THR A 24 -8.47 4.52 6.46
CA THR A 24 -7.32 5.10 7.16
C THR A 24 -6.00 4.45 6.77
N SER A 25 -6.04 3.32 6.08
CA SER A 25 -4.89 2.55 5.63
C SER A 25 -4.86 2.35 4.11
N LEU A 26 -5.52 3.23 3.32
CA LEU A 26 -5.56 3.12 1.85
C LEU A 26 -4.13 3.04 1.27
N PRO A 27 -3.65 1.86 0.83
CA PRO A 27 -2.36 1.74 0.18
C PRO A 27 -2.45 2.06 -1.31
N VAL A 28 -1.36 2.57 -1.87
CA VAL A 28 -1.12 2.58 -3.30
C VAL A 28 0.07 1.69 -3.65
N PHE A 29 -0.12 0.85 -4.64
CA PHE A 29 0.90 -0.06 -5.16
C PHE A 29 1.29 0.37 -6.56
N PHE A 30 2.56 0.74 -6.73
CA PHE A 30 3.18 0.96 -8.04
C PHE A 30 3.90 -0.31 -8.45
N GLY A 31 3.69 -0.75 -9.68
CA GLY A 31 4.31 -2.00 -10.13
C GLY A 31 3.92 -2.38 -11.55
N THR A 32 4.10 -3.66 -11.85
CA THR A 32 3.91 -4.23 -13.19
C THR A 32 2.73 -5.19 -13.22
N ALA A 33 1.98 -5.13 -14.32
CA ALA A 33 0.93 -6.08 -14.67
C ALA A 33 0.91 -6.32 -16.18
N PRO A 34 0.48 -7.52 -16.64
CA PRO A 34 0.53 -7.89 -18.07
C PRO A 34 -0.56 -7.24 -18.92
N LYS A 35 -1.53 -6.58 -18.31
CA LYS A 35 -2.62 -5.86 -18.97
C LYS A 35 -3.15 -4.73 -18.09
N GLY A 36 -4.12 -3.99 -18.58
CA GLY A 36 -4.78 -2.91 -17.87
C GLY A 36 -4.22 -1.54 -18.21
N PRO A 37 -4.84 -0.47 -17.67
CA PRO A 37 -4.43 0.89 -17.91
C PRO A 37 -3.01 1.14 -17.39
N VAL A 38 -2.24 1.92 -18.13
CA VAL A 38 -0.84 2.24 -17.82
C VAL A 38 -0.75 3.67 -17.33
N ASN A 39 -0.08 3.87 -16.19
CA ASN A 39 0.03 5.17 -15.52
C ASN A 39 -1.34 5.82 -15.24
N GLU A 40 -2.30 5.00 -14.85
CA GLU A 40 -3.61 5.43 -14.42
C GLU A 40 -3.92 4.82 -13.05
N PRO A 41 -4.17 5.61 -12.01
CA PRO A 41 -4.52 5.09 -10.69
C PRO A 41 -5.91 4.47 -10.69
N VAL A 42 -6.02 3.19 -10.34
CA VAL A 42 -7.28 2.47 -10.24
C VAL A 42 -7.52 2.03 -8.80
N ARG A 43 -8.61 2.52 -8.20
CA ARG A 43 -9.04 2.07 -6.86
C ARG A 43 -9.91 0.84 -6.99
N LEU A 44 -9.56 -0.23 -6.30
CA LEU A 44 -10.19 -1.54 -6.37
C LEU A 44 -10.50 -2.06 -4.97
N SER A 45 -11.61 -2.78 -4.84
CA SER A 45 -12.11 -3.29 -3.57
C SER A 45 -12.03 -4.82 -3.42
N SER A 46 -11.64 -5.52 -4.49
CA SER A 46 -11.56 -6.98 -4.48
C SER A 46 -10.50 -7.53 -5.45
N LYS A 47 -10.01 -8.74 -5.16
CA LYS A 47 -9.13 -9.48 -6.08
C LYS A 47 -9.81 -9.77 -7.42
N ALA A 48 -11.11 -10.01 -7.43
CA ALA A 48 -11.85 -10.30 -8.66
C ALA A 48 -11.83 -9.11 -9.62
N GLU A 49 -12.11 -7.89 -9.12
CA GLU A 49 -12.00 -6.65 -9.89
C GLU A 49 -10.57 -6.43 -10.39
N ALA A 50 -9.57 -6.63 -9.49
CA ALA A 50 -8.18 -6.45 -9.84
C ALA A 50 -7.73 -7.43 -10.93
N LYS A 51 -8.12 -8.73 -10.83
CA LYS A 51 -7.87 -9.74 -11.87
C LYS A 51 -8.52 -9.36 -13.19
N ALA A 52 -9.74 -8.86 -13.18
CA ALA A 52 -10.44 -8.46 -14.41
C ALA A 52 -9.69 -7.35 -15.15
N ILE A 53 -9.14 -6.37 -14.42
CA ILE A 53 -8.45 -5.22 -15.00
C ILE A 53 -7.01 -5.53 -15.35
N PHE A 54 -6.21 -6.04 -14.38
CA PHE A 54 -4.77 -6.18 -14.50
C PHE A 54 -4.29 -7.60 -14.83
N GLY A 55 -5.21 -8.57 -14.88
CA GLY A 55 -4.85 -9.97 -14.97
C GLY A 55 -4.39 -10.56 -13.65
N TYR A 56 -3.95 -11.81 -13.68
CA TYR A 56 -3.36 -12.47 -12.53
C TYR A 56 -2.43 -13.60 -12.93
N SER A 57 -1.28 -13.65 -12.31
CA SER A 57 -0.30 -14.73 -12.41
C SER A 57 0.40 -14.88 -11.07
N ILE A 58 0.87 -16.08 -10.76
CA ILE A 58 1.70 -16.34 -9.58
C ILE A 58 3.18 -15.94 -9.78
N ASP A 59 3.55 -15.48 -10.97
CA ASP A 59 4.87 -14.93 -11.24
C ASP A 59 4.95 -13.49 -10.70
N PHE A 60 5.20 -13.39 -9.40
CA PHE A 60 5.29 -12.11 -8.69
C PHE A 60 6.58 -11.34 -8.99
N ASP A 61 7.62 -12.03 -9.48
CA ASP A 61 8.85 -11.37 -9.91
C ASP A 61 8.65 -10.59 -11.21
N SER A 62 7.79 -11.08 -12.11
CA SER A 62 7.41 -10.37 -13.32
C SER A 62 6.28 -9.36 -13.07
N TYR A 63 5.27 -9.74 -12.29
CA TYR A 63 4.06 -8.94 -12.12
C TYR A 63 3.82 -8.58 -10.65
N THR A 64 4.51 -7.53 -10.21
CA THR A 64 4.53 -7.15 -8.79
C THR A 64 3.18 -6.67 -8.26
N LEU A 65 2.27 -6.18 -9.13
CA LEU A 65 0.90 -5.85 -8.71
C LEU A 65 0.10 -7.10 -8.33
N HIS A 66 0.40 -8.27 -8.92
CA HIS A 66 -0.26 -9.52 -8.56
C HIS A 66 0.13 -10.01 -7.16
N GLU A 67 1.38 -9.79 -6.76
CA GLU A 67 1.83 -9.98 -5.37
C GLU A 67 1.01 -9.14 -4.40
N ALA A 68 0.87 -7.84 -4.72
CA ALA A 68 0.11 -6.91 -3.91
C ALA A 68 -1.38 -7.30 -3.83
N MET A 69 -2.00 -7.73 -4.94
CA MET A 69 -3.38 -8.24 -4.97
C MET A 69 -3.54 -9.47 -4.07
N GLU A 70 -2.62 -10.43 -4.17
CA GLU A 70 -2.67 -11.65 -3.36
C GLU A 70 -2.52 -11.35 -1.88
N SER A 71 -1.50 -10.55 -1.52
CA SER A 71 -1.27 -10.16 -0.14
C SER A 71 -2.47 -9.38 0.41
N HIS A 72 -2.86 -8.29 -0.24
CA HIS A 72 -3.86 -7.36 0.27
C HIS A 72 -5.26 -7.99 0.37
N PHE A 73 -5.75 -8.57 -0.72
CA PHE A 73 -7.13 -9.07 -0.78
C PHE A 73 -7.29 -10.50 -0.26
N THR A 74 -6.32 -11.39 -0.53
CA THR A 74 -6.47 -12.81 -0.18
C THR A 74 -5.92 -13.12 1.21
N LEU A 75 -4.66 -12.75 1.49
CA LEU A 75 -4.00 -13.11 2.73
C LEU A 75 -4.52 -12.28 3.91
N TYR A 76 -4.62 -10.96 3.72
CA TYR A 76 -5.03 -10.04 4.80
C TYR A 76 -6.49 -9.61 4.72
N LYS A 77 -7.23 -10.01 3.66
CA LYS A 77 -8.67 -9.75 3.47
C LYS A 77 -9.03 -8.27 3.62
N GLN A 78 -8.14 -7.41 3.16
CA GLN A 78 -8.36 -5.98 3.16
C GLN A 78 -9.24 -5.58 1.98
N ARG A 79 -9.88 -4.42 2.12
CA ARG A 79 -10.62 -3.76 1.04
C ARG A 79 -9.82 -2.56 0.58
N ASP A 80 -10.25 -1.95 -0.50
CA ASP A 80 -9.76 -0.68 -1.02
C ASP A 80 -8.23 -0.55 -1.06
N ALA A 81 -7.71 -0.67 -2.24
CA ALA A 81 -6.32 -0.35 -2.57
C ALA A 81 -6.27 0.35 -3.93
N ILE A 82 -5.26 1.18 -4.12
CA ILE A 82 -4.98 1.83 -5.41
C ILE A 82 -3.86 1.07 -6.08
N PHE A 83 -4.04 0.75 -7.35
CA PHE A 83 -3.04 0.08 -8.19
C PHE A 83 -2.65 0.97 -9.35
N VAL A 84 -1.36 1.07 -9.60
CA VAL A 84 -0.78 1.82 -10.73
C VAL A 84 0.15 0.89 -11.49
N ASN A 85 -0.26 0.49 -12.69
CA ASN A 85 0.59 -0.27 -13.60
C ASN A 85 1.49 0.71 -14.37
N VAL A 86 2.81 0.57 -14.22
CA VAL A 86 3.80 1.39 -14.92
C VAL A 86 4.34 0.70 -16.18
N MET A 87 3.91 -0.52 -16.46
CA MET A 87 4.41 -1.32 -17.58
C MET A 87 3.73 -0.92 -18.89
N ASP A 88 4.39 -0.06 -19.66
CA ASP A 88 3.95 0.35 -20.99
C ASP A 88 4.25 -0.74 -22.03
N MET A 89 3.24 -1.49 -22.47
CA MET A 89 3.35 -2.59 -23.43
C MET A 89 3.82 -2.13 -24.83
N THR A 90 3.78 -0.85 -25.14
CA THR A 90 4.33 -0.35 -26.40
C THR A 90 5.87 -0.43 -26.42
N LYS A 91 6.49 -0.35 -25.25
CA LYS A 91 7.94 -0.36 -25.01
C LYS A 91 8.43 -1.65 -24.36
N ALA A 92 7.69 -2.14 -23.36
CA ALA A 92 8.05 -3.29 -22.53
C ALA A 92 7.54 -4.61 -23.12
N LYS A 93 8.03 -4.95 -24.32
CA LYS A 93 7.64 -6.18 -25.02
C LYS A 93 8.82 -6.88 -25.67
N LYS A 94 8.68 -8.19 -25.85
CA LYS A 94 9.60 -9.07 -26.60
C LYS A 94 8.82 -9.97 -27.53
N SER A 95 9.36 -10.27 -28.69
CA SER A 95 8.75 -11.22 -29.62
C SER A 95 8.89 -12.66 -29.12
N ASN A 96 7.83 -13.43 -29.29
CA ASN A 96 7.78 -14.85 -29.00
C ASN A 96 7.29 -15.61 -30.24
N THR A 97 7.90 -16.74 -30.52
CA THR A 97 7.49 -17.63 -31.60
C THR A 97 7.33 -19.04 -31.02
N ALA A 98 6.21 -19.66 -31.30
CA ALA A 98 5.89 -21.01 -30.83
C ALA A 98 5.25 -21.82 -31.96
N THR A 99 5.43 -23.13 -31.92
CA THR A 99 4.70 -24.06 -32.79
C THR A 99 3.48 -24.54 -32.02
N ILE A 100 2.31 -24.46 -32.64
CA ILE A 100 1.04 -24.89 -32.05
C ILE A 100 0.29 -25.84 -32.94
N ASP A 101 -0.51 -26.70 -32.32
CA ASP A 101 -1.40 -27.61 -32.99
C ASP A 101 -2.84 -27.23 -32.66
N LEU A 102 -3.69 -27.12 -33.66
CA LEU A 102 -5.11 -26.83 -33.51
C LEU A 102 -5.90 -28.11 -33.77
N SER A 103 -6.42 -28.71 -32.71
CA SER A 103 -7.21 -29.97 -32.80
C SER A 103 -8.71 -29.71 -32.86
N LYS A 104 -9.16 -28.52 -32.43
CA LYS A 104 -10.57 -28.13 -32.30
C LYS A 104 -10.75 -26.73 -32.88
N PRO A 105 -12.00 -26.32 -33.19
CA PRO A 105 -12.31 -24.95 -33.60
C PRO A 105 -11.90 -23.89 -32.58
N GLU A 106 -11.86 -24.25 -31.30
CA GLU A 106 -11.37 -23.39 -30.19
C GLU A 106 -10.28 -24.14 -29.46
N THR A 107 -9.06 -23.61 -29.47
CA THR A 107 -7.88 -24.24 -28.87
C THR A 107 -7.19 -23.24 -27.96
N GLU A 108 -7.09 -23.58 -26.67
CA GLU A 108 -6.28 -22.88 -25.69
C GLU A 108 -4.80 -23.25 -25.89
N THR A 109 -3.95 -22.23 -25.86
CA THR A 109 -2.49 -22.40 -25.95
C THR A 109 -1.84 -22.25 -24.58
N ALA A 110 -0.57 -22.61 -24.46
CA ALA A 110 0.22 -22.39 -23.24
C ALA A 110 0.78 -20.95 -23.12
N ILE A 111 0.36 -20.02 -23.98
CA ILE A 111 0.88 -18.65 -24.02
C ILE A 111 0.00 -17.77 -23.14
N LEU A 112 0.63 -17.18 -22.12
CA LEU A 112 -0.04 -16.36 -21.11
C LEU A 112 0.15 -14.87 -21.40
N TYR A 113 -0.91 -14.11 -21.48
CA TYR A 113 -0.95 -12.65 -21.70
C TYR A 113 -0.15 -12.14 -22.91
N PRO A 114 -0.27 -12.73 -24.13
CA PRO A 114 0.32 -12.11 -25.31
C PRO A 114 -0.40 -10.80 -25.63
N ILE A 115 0.28 -9.92 -26.33
CA ILE A 115 -0.32 -8.72 -26.90
C ILE A 115 -1.17 -9.14 -28.12
N LEU A 116 -2.49 -9.17 -27.93
CA LEU A 116 -3.44 -9.76 -28.90
C LEU A 116 -3.32 -9.19 -30.32
N GLU A 117 -3.03 -7.89 -30.44
CA GLU A 117 -2.89 -7.24 -31.74
C GLU A 117 -1.67 -7.77 -32.53
N SER A 118 -0.65 -8.24 -31.84
CA SER A 118 0.59 -8.77 -32.42
C SER A 118 0.50 -10.26 -32.80
N VAL A 119 -0.59 -10.95 -32.40
CA VAL A 119 -0.74 -12.39 -32.67
C VAL A 119 -0.87 -12.61 -34.17
N SER A 120 0.02 -13.40 -34.74
CA SER A 120 0.00 -13.88 -36.12
C SER A 120 0.18 -15.38 -36.18
N LEU A 121 -0.53 -15.99 -37.09
CA LEU A 121 -0.50 -17.42 -37.38
C LEU A 121 -0.04 -17.65 -38.81
N LYS A 122 0.84 -18.65 -38.96
CA LYS A 122 1.35 -19.06 -40.26
C LYS A 122 1.33 -20.57 -40.36
N ASP A 123 0.83 -21.07 -41.49
CA ASP A 123 0.99 -22.44 -41.96
C ASP A 123 2.12 -22.41 -43.05
N GLN A 124 1.86 -22.80 -44.27
CA GLN A 124 2.79 -22.58 -45.39
C GLN A 124 2.76 -21.13 -45.86
N ALA A 125 1.67 -20.43 -45.62
CA ALA A 125 1.48 -18.99 -45.86
C ALA A 125 0.88 -18.31 -44.62
N ASP A 126 0.94 -16.98 -44.56
CA ASP A 126 0.36 -16.22 -43.47
C ASP A 126 -1.17 -16.34 -43.52
N LEU A 127 -1.78 -16.60 -42.35
CA LEU A 127 -3.22 -16.69 -42.14
C LEU A 127 -3.78 -15.31 -41.77
N ALA A 128 -4.94 -14.97 -42.32
CA ALA A 128 -5.58 -13.67 -42.07
C ALA A 128 -6.38 -13.69 -40.77
N LYS A 129 -5.98 -12.86 -39.78
CA LYS A 129 -6.74 -12.65 -38.55
C LYS A 129 -8.12 -12.06 -38.87
N GLY A 130 -9.17 -12.52 -38.18
CA GLY A 130 -10.55 -12.13 -38.42
C GLY A 130 -11.24 -12.90 -39.54
N LYS A 131 -10.48 -13.61 -40.38
CA LYS A 131 -11.01 -14.46 -41.46
C LYS A 131 -10.67 -15.94 -41.27
N ASP A 132 -9.38 -16.22 -41.12
CA ASP A 132 -8.88 -17.59 -40.98
C ASP A 132 -8.80 -18.03 -39.53
N TYR A 133 -8.55 -17.09 -38.62
CA TYR A 133 -8.55 -17.31 -37.16
C TYR A 133 -8.88 -16.03 -36.40
N GLU A 134 -9.34 -16.21 -35.17
CA GLU A 134 -9.46 -15.17 -34.14
C GLU A 134 -8.57 -15.49 -32.94
N ALA A 135 -8.11 -14.46 -32.25
CA ALA A 135 -7.28 -14.58 -31.06
C ALA A 135 -7.93 -13.82 -29.90
N SER A 136 -8.15 -14.51 -28.81
CA SER A 136 -8.71 -13.95 -27.56
C SER A 136 -7.95 -14.46 -26.35
N LEU A 137 -8.22 -13.91 -25.16
CA LEU A 137 -7.74 -14.45 -23.88
C LEU A 137 -8.90 -15.08 -23.15
N ASN A 138 -8.66 -16.23 -22.51
CA ASN A 138 -9.59 -16.79 -21.55
C ASN A 138 -9.53 -16.03 -20.21
N ASP A 139 -10.36 -16.42 -19.23
CA ASP A 139 -10.42 -15.77 -17.90
C ASP A 139 -9.09 -15.88 -17.09
N ASP A 140 -8.25 -16.85 -17.42
CA ASP A 140 -6.93 -17.03 -16.80
C ASP A 140 -5.80 -16.34 -17.56
N GLY A 141 -6.11 -15.72 -18.71
CA GLY A 141 -5.16 -14.96 -19.52
C GLY A 141 -4.40 -15.79 -20.55
N TYR A 142 -4.75 -17.07 -20.76
CA TYR A 142 -4.18 -17.88 -21.83
C TYR A 142 -4.75 -17.49 -23.19
N LEU A 143 -3.89 -17.51 -24.19
CA LEU A 143 -4.28 -17.26 -25.58
C LEU A 143 -5.15 -18.39 -26.09
N VAL A 144 -6.33 -18.05 -26.56
CA VAL A 144 -7.26 -18.95 -27.23
C VAL A 144 -7.30 -18.57 -28.71
N ILE A 145 -7.05 -19.55 -29.58
CA ILE A 145 -7.20 -19.43 -31.03
C ILE A 145 -8.53 -20.08 -31.44
N THR A 146 -9.39 -19.29 -32.09
CA THR A 146 -10.68 -19.75 -32.60
C THR A 146 -10.66 -19.74 -34.12
N ILE A 147 -11.05 -20.86 -34.72
CA ILE A 147 -11.16 -21.03 -36.18
C ILE A 147 -12.64 -20.83 -36.56
N PRO A 148 -12.99 -19.70 -37.24
CA PRO A 148 -14.38 -19.44 -37.62
C PRO A 148 -14.88 -20.40 -38.71
N SER A 149 -16.20 -20.58 -38.76
CA SER A 149 -16.84 -21.34 -39.83
C SER A 149 -16.61 -20.65 -41.17
N GLY A 150 -15.96 -21.34 -42.12
CA GLY A 150 -15.58 -20.75 -43.40
C GLY A 150 -14.12 -20.36 -43.51
N SER A 151 -13.32 -20.58 -42.46
CA SER A 151 -11.86 -20.46 -42.53
C SER A 151 -11.22 -21.38 -43.58
N SER A 152 -10.12 -20.95 -44.15
CA SER A 152 -9.28 -21.81 -45.02
C SER A 152 -8.52 -22.90 -44.22
N VAL A 153 -8.40 -22.76 -42.91
CA VAL A 153 -7.71 -23.70 -42.03
C VAL A 153 -8.55 -24.96 -41.84
N LYS A 154 -7.97 -26.12 -42.22
CA LYS A 154 -8.59 -27.43 -42.04
C LYS A 154 -8.12 -28.06 -40.74
N LEU A 155 -9.05 -28.46 -39.88
CA LEU A 155 -8.75 -29.10 -38.61
C LEU A 155 -8.76 -30.66 -38.79
N PRO A 156 -7.87 -31.36 -38.09
CA PRO A 156 -6.78 -30.89 -37.24
C PRO A 156 -5.66 -30.27 -38.05
N ALA A 157 -5.15 -29.10 -37.61
CA ALA A 157 -4.00 -28.44 -38.21
C ALA A 157 -2.79 -28.54 -37.23
N THR A 158 -1.67 -29.05 -37.70
CA THR A 158 -0.46 -29.28 -36.88
C THR A 158 0.72 -28.52 -37.40
N GLY A 159 1.63 -28.14 -36.49
CA GLY A 159 2.86 -27.46 -36.86
C GLY A 159 2.71 -26.00 -37.27
N LEU A 160 1.60 -25.33 -36.93
CA LEU A 160 1.44 -23.92 -37.22
C LEU A 160 2.40 -23.07 -36.42
N THR A 161 3.01 -22.10 -37.10
CA THR A 161 3.87 -21.12 -36.44
C THR A 161 3.01 -19.97 -35.92
N LEU A 162 3.02 -19.79 -34.60
CA LEU A 162 2.40 -18.66 -33.93
C LEU A 162 3.48 -17.68 -33.52
N THR A 163 3.35 -16.42 -33.91
CA THR A 163 4.23 -15.33 -33.48
C THR A 163 3.38 -14.27 -32.76
N CYS A 164 3.85 -13.81 -31.61
CA CYS A 164 3.21 -12.76 -30.84
C CYS A 164 4.24 -11.99 -30.02
N ASP A 165 3.93 -10.74 -29.68
CA ASP A 165 4.67 -10.01 -28.68
C ASP A 165 4.18 -10.39 -27.29
N MET A 166 5.11 -10.56 -26.36
CA MET A 166 4.87 -10.86 -24.95
C MET A 166 5.34 -9.72 -24.07
N PRO A 167 4.73 -9.48 -22.91
CA PRO A 167 5.26 -8.55 -21.91
C PRO A 167 6.72 -8.87 -21.56
N ASP A 168 7.55 -7.84 -21.48
CA ASP A 168 8.97 -7.96 -21.11
C ASP A 168 9.29 -7.03 -19.94
N VAL A 169 9.14 -7.55 -18.72
CA VAL A 169 9.36 -6.80 -17.47
C VAL A 169 10.80 -6.31 -17.33
N SER A 170 11.77 -6.96 -17.98
CA SER A 170 13.18 -6.54 -17.91
C SER A 170 13.42 -5.14 -18.51
N LYS A 171 12.47 -4.64 -19.29
CA LYS A 171 12.51 -3.30 -19.88
C LYS A 171 11.91 -2.22 -18.97
N VAL A 172 11.18 -2.60 -17.91
CA VAL A 172 10.68 -1.67 -16.91
C VAL A 172 11.82 -1.26 -15.99
N LYS A 173 12.05 0.04 -15.86
CA LYS A 173 13.17 0.62 -15.12
C LYS A 173 12.68 1.39 -13.89
N SER A 174 13.61 1.69 -13.00
CA SER A 174 13.36 2.57 -11.84
C SER A 174 12.76 3.91 -12.24
N THR A 175 13.15 4.45 -13.40
CA THR A 175 12.60 5.69 -13.97
C THR A 175 11.11 5.61 -14.30
N ASP A 176 10.58 4.43 -14.63
CA ASP A 176 9.16 4.25 -14.92
C ASP A 176 8.33 4.29 -13.64
N ILE A 177 8.90 3.82 -12.51
CA ILE A 177 8.29 3.97 -11.18
C ILE A 177 8.37 5.41 -10.70
N ILE A 178 9.55 6.05 -10.77
CA ILE A 178 9.74 7.45 -10.36
C ILE A 178 8.80 8.36 -11.15
N GLY A 179 8.72 8.11 -12.45
CA GLY A 179 7.85 8.85 -13.36
C GLY A 179 8.33 10.25 -13.67
N VAL A 180 7.50 10.96 -14.40
CA VAL A 180 7.69 12.36 -14.78
C VAL A 180 6.38 13.13 -14.67
N ALA A 181 6.48 14.42 -14.38
CA ALA A 181 5.37 15.36 -14.43
C ALA A 181 5.67 16.41 -15.49
N THR A 182 4.75 16.56 -16.43
CA THR A 182 4.71 17.65 -17.41
C THR A 182 3.37 18.36 -17.29
N ASP A 183 3.14 19.43 -18.03
CA ASP A 183 1.87 20.15 -18.02
C ASP A 183 0.70 19.24 -18.42
N ASP A 184 0.92 18.31 -19.35
CA ASP A 184 -0.12 17.47 -19.93
C ASP A 184 -0.14 16.03 -19.39
N THR A 185 0.97 15.53 -18.84
CA THR A 185 1.09 14.12 -18.45
C THR A 185 1.80 13.95 -17.12
N ARG A 186 1.34 12.96 -16.35
CA ARG A 186 1.99 12.46 -15.15
C ARG A 186 2.13 10.95 -15.24
N THR A 187 3.26 10.43 -14.80
CA THR A 187 3.54 8.99 -14.78
C THR A 187 4.18 8.59 -13.45
N GLY A 188 4.15 7.30 -13.12
CA GLY A 188 4.80 6.79 -11.92
C GLY A 188 4.35 7.48 -10.64
N LEU A 189 5.28 7.77 -9.74
CA LEU A 189 5.02 8.41 -8.45
C LEU A 189 4.41 9.81 -8.56
N GLU A 190 4.60 10.50 -9.70
CA GLU A 190 4.01 11.82 -9.92
C GLU A 190 2.47 11.80 -9.98
N LEU A 191 1.88 10.62 -10.18
CA LEU A 191 0.43 10.41 -10.11
C LEU A 191 -0.14 10.61 -8.71
N LEU A 192 0.67 10.53 -7.65
CA LEU A 192 0.22 10.78 -6.28
C LEU A 192 -0.47 12.14 -6.13
N ASP A 193 0.00 13.16 -6.84
CA ASP A 193 -0.54 14.52 -6.75
C ASP A 193 -1.96 14.66 -7.30
N ILE A 194 -2.36 13.79 -8.21
CA ILE A 194 -3.68 13.82 -8.83
C ILE A 194 -4.68 12.82 -8.24
N MET A 195 -4.27 12.01 -7.27
CA MET A 195 -5.16 11.00 -6.67
C MET A 195 -6.34 11.62 -5.95
N MET A 196 -6.12 12.74 -5.22
CA MET A 196 -7.23 13.44 -4.55
C MET A 196 -8.31 13.95 -5.54
N PRO A 197 -7.98 14.69 -6.61
CA PRO A 197 -8.99 15.12 -7.57
C PRO A 197 -9.59 13.97 -8.39
N LEU A 198 -8.84 12.88 -8.62
CA LEU A 198 -9.31 11.75 -9.42
C LEU A 198 -10.17 10.76 -8.64
N LEU A 199 -9.77 10.44 -7.41
CA LEU A 199 -10.35 9.36 -6.60
C LEU A 199 -11.11 9.85 -5.36
N GLY A 200 -11.03 11.14 -5.05
CA GLY A 200 -11.66 11.75 -3.86
C GLY A 200 -10.96 11.38 -2.54
N ASP A 201 -9.78 10.78 -2.60
CA ASP A 201 -8.97 10.39 -1.42
C ASP A 201 -7.49 10.41 -1.77
N VAL A 202 -6.63 10.42 -0.75
CA VAL A 202 -5.18 10.30 -0.89
C VAL A 202 -4.70 9.01 -0.24
N PRO A 203 -3.71 8.31 -0.84
CA PRO A 203 -3.12 7.14 -0.22
C PRO A 203 -2.47 7.50 1.12
N LYS A 204 -2.50 6.54 2.05
CA LYS A 204 -1.88 6.65 3.38
C LYS A 204 -0.59 5.84 3.47
N LEU A 205 -0.46 4.86 2.58
CA LEU A 205 0.73 4.00 2.42
C LEU A 205 1.14 4.00 0.94
N VAL A 206 2.43 4.17 0.68
CA VAL A 206 3.01 4.14 -0.67
C VAL A 206 3.97 2.96 -0.76
N LEU A 207 3.76 2.10 -1.75
CA LEU A 207 4.54 0.88 -1.97
C LEU A 207 4.91 0.71 -3.44
N ALA A 208 6.10 0.16 -3.67
CA ALA A 208 6.55 -0.31 -4.99
C ALA A 208 7.33 -1.62 -4.79
N PRO A 209 6.65 -2.77 -4.56
CA PRO A 209 7.30 -4.05 -4.31
C PRO A 209 8.31 -4.38 -5.40
N LYS A 210 9.49 -4.94 -5.04
CA LYS A 210 10.66 -5.15 -5.88
C LYS A 210 11.40 -3.85 -6.23
N PHE A 211 10.71 -2.81 -6.71
CA PHE A 211 11.35 -1.59 -7.18
C PHE A 211 11.87 -0.71 -6.03
N SER A 212 11.23 -0.75 -4.86
CA SER A 212 11.66 -0.03 -3.66
C SER A 212 13.01 -0.52 -3.08
N THR A 213 13.54 -1.63 -3.59
CA THR A 213 14.89 -2.11 -3.26
C THR A 213 16.00 -1.26 -3.91
N ASP A 214 15.66 -0.49 -4.97
CA ASP A 214 16.55 0.51 -5.55
C ASP A 214 16.51 1.78 -4.68
N PRO A 215 17.66 2.23 -4.12
CA PRO A 215 17.70 3.43 -3.29
C PRO A 215 17.13 4.69 -3.98
N THR A 216 17.30 4.82 -5.29
CA THR A 216 16.79 5.99 -6.03
C THR A 216 15.26 6.01 -6.08
N VAL A 217 14.62 4.84 -6.20
CA VAL A 217 13.18 4.69 -6.12
C VAL A 217 12.70 4.93 -4.69
N ALA A 218 13.39 4.35 -3.70
CA ALA A 218 13.04 4.51 -2.28
C ALA A 218 13.07 6.00 -1.86
N ASP A 219 14.11 6.74 -2.26
CA ASP A 219 14.25 8.17 -1.97
C ASP A 219 13.16 9.01 -2.68
N ALA A 220 12.85 8.69 -3.94
CA ALA A 220 11.76 9.33 -4.67
C ALA A 220 10.40 9.06 -4.02
N MET A 221 10.13 7.82 -3.60
CA MET A 221 8.91 7.45 -2.85
C MET A 221 8.80 8.24 -1.55
N ALA A 222 9.88 8.29 -0.75
CA ALA A 222 9.90 9.00 0.51
C ALA A 222 9.65 10.51 0.33
N SER A 223 10.35 11.13 -0.62
CA SER A 223 10.18 12.55 -0.93
C SER A 223 8.76 12.88 -1.37
N LYS A 224 8.18 12.07 -2.26
CA LYS A 224 6.84 12.31 -2.79
C LYS A 224 5.76 12.05 -1.75
N ALA A 225 5.88 10.99 -0.94
CA ALA A 225 4.92 10.64 0.10
C ALA A 225 4.84 11.71 1.23
N GLN A 226 5.91 12.45 1.46
CA GLN A 226 5.92 13.54 2.45
C GLN A 226 5.23 14.83 1.95
N ASN A 227 4.97 14.94 0.66
CA ASN A 227 4.44 16.18 0.06
C ASN A 227 3.48 15.90 -1.11
N ILE A 228 2.52 15.02 -0.92
CA ILE A 228 1.50 14.70 -1.93
C ILE A 228 0.65 15.94 -2.19
N ASN A 229 0.60 16.37 -3.46
CA ASN A 229 -0.11 17.58 -3.88
C ASN A 229 0.24 18.82 -3.01
N GLY A 230 1.46 18.88 -2.52
CA GLY A 230 1.96 20.02 -1.72
C GLY A 230 1.52 20.06 -0.25
N ILE A 231 0.57 19.23 0.18
CA ILE A 231 -0.09 19.35 1.50
C ILE A 231 -0.29 18.02 2.25
N PHE A 232 -0.55 16.92 1.55
CA PHE A 232 -0.85 15.64 2.20
C PHE A 232 0.41 14.80 2.43
N LYS A 233 0.30 13.87 3.37
CA LYS A 233 1.40 13.00 3.80
C LYS A 233 0.99 11.54 3.86
N ALA A 234 1.91 10.66 3.45
CA ALA A 234 1.76 9.21 3.53
C ALA A 234 3.04 8.56 4.07
N ILE A 235 2.92 7.33 4.56
CA ILE A 235 4.07 6.49 4.94
C ILE A 235 4.53 5.69 3.73
N THR A 236 5.83 5.59 3.55
CA THR A 236 6.47 4.76 2.55
C THR A 236 6.90 3.43 3.16
N LEU A 237 6.53 2.32 2.54
CA LEU A 237 7.00 0.98 2.92
C LEU A 237 7.97 0.49 1.85
N ILE A 238 9.20 0.19 2.23
CA ILE A 238 10.27 -0.25 1.33
C ILE A 238 10.93 -1.54 1.80
N ASP A 239 11.54 -2.25 0.86
CA ASP A 239 12.24 -3.49 1.14
C ASP A 239 13.73 -3.36 0.83
N ILE A 240 14.58 -4.01 1.61
CA ILE A 240 16.00 -4.16 1.32
C ILE A 240 16.19 -5.29 0.32
N ASP A 241 17.07 -5.08 -0.68
CA ASP A 241 17.38 -6.10 -1.69
C ASP A 241 18.01 -7.35 -1.07
N THR A 242 17.28 -8.44 -1.08
CA THR A 242 17.72 -9.74 -0.54
C THR A 242 18.66 -10.51 -1.48
N ASN A 243 18.90 -10.04 -2.72
CA ASN A 243 19.97 -10.55 -3.56
C ASN A 243 21.33 -10.06 -3.07
N ALA A 244 21.42 -8.79 -2.67
CA ALA A 244 22.62 -8.17 -2.14
C ALA A 244 22.76 -8.42 -0.63
N ALA A 245 21.70 -8.22 0.14
CA ALA A 245 21.70 -8.33 1.60
C ALA A 245 21.34 -9.75 2.07
N LYS A 246 22.31 -10.67 2.02
CA LYS A 246 22.13 -12.07 2.40
C LYS A 246 22.38 -12.37 3.88
N THR A 247 22.83 -11.39 4.66
CA THR A 247 23.10 -11.48 6.10
C THR A 247 22.53 -10.27 6.82
N ILE A 248 22.38 -10.37 8.13
CA ILE A 248 21.95 -9.25 8.99
C ILE A 248 22.86 -8.03 8.80
N THR A 249 24.17 -8.23 8.80
CA THR A 249 25.15 -7.16 8.60
C THR A 249 24.95 -6.50 7.24
N ALA A 250 24.82 -7.29 6.18
CA ALA A 250 24.56 -6.76 4.84
C ALA A 250 23.21 -6.04 4.74
N ALA A 251 22.18 -6.49 5.47
CA ALA A 251 20.91 -5.81 5.54
C ALA A 251 21.02 -4.44 6.24
N ILE A 252 21.80 -4.36 7.33
CA ILE A 252 22.08 -3.10 8.02
C ILE A 252 22.83 -2.13 7.10
N GLU A 253 23.87 -2.60 6.40
CA GLU A 253 24.64 -1.80 5.45
C GLU A 253 23.80 -1.40 4.20
N GLY A 254 22.85 -2.26 3.83
CA GLY A 254 21.92 -2.04 2.72
C GLY A 254 20.84 -1.00 3.00
N LYS A 255 20.55 -0.69 4.27
CA LYS A 255 19.61 0.38 4.61
C LYS A 255 20.20 1.74 4.26
N LYS A 256 19.60 2.42 3.30
CA LYS A 256 19.98 3.79 2.86
C LYS A 256 19.02 4.85 3.35
N ALA A 257 17.72 4.52 3.47
CA ALA A 257 16.71 5.44 3.96
C ALA A 257 16.99 5.90 5.41
N ASN A 258 16.78 7.16 5.68
CA ASN A 258 16.98 7.77 7.00
C ASN A 258 15.97 8.91 7.24
N ASP A 259 14.70 8.68 6.93
CA ASP A 259 13.63 9.65 7.09
C ASP A 259 12.48 9.10 7.95
N PRO A 260 11.73 9.95 8.65
CA PRO A 260 10.70 9.50 9.57
C PRO A 260 9.42 9.01 8.89
N GLY A 261 9.24 9.25 7.59
CA GLY A 261 8.09 8.80 6.81
C GLY A 261 8.27 7.43 6.17
N THR A 262 9.44 6.78 6.34
CA THR A 262 9.76 5.51 5.71
C THR A 262 9.90 4.39 6.72
N TYR A 263 9.36 3.23 6.39
CA TYR A 263 9.48 1.99 7.15
C TYR A 263 10.17 0.94 6.30
N VAL A 264 11.29 0.42 6.79
CA VAL A 264 12.19 -0.46 6.03
C VAL A 264 12.01 -1.89 6.47
N CYS A 265 11.89 -2.81 5.52
CA CYS A 265 11.59 -4.22 5.74
C CYS A 265 12.71 -5.13 5.21
N TRP A 266 13.02 -6.21 5.95
CA TRP A 266 13.90 -7.30 5.56
C TRP A 266 13.62 -8.54 6.40
N PRO A 267 13.66 -9.78 5.85
CA PRO A 267 13.86 -10.18 4.46
C PRO A 267 12.53 -10.33 3.69
N LYS A 268 12.49 -11.14 2.63
CA LYS A 268 11.25 -11.59 1.97
C LYS A 268 10.49 -12.58 2.85
N VAL A 269 9.19 -12.70 2.60
CA VAL A 269 8.28 -13.64 3.29
C VAL A 269 7.86 -14.73 2.31
N VAL A 270 7.67 -15.96 2.77
CA VAL A 270 7.11 -17.05 1.98
C VAL A 270 5.75 -17.47 2.54
N ARG A 271 4.78 -17.66 1.64
CA ARG A 271 3.48 -18.24 1.95
C ARG A 271 3.00 -19.13 0.81
N ASN A 272 2.61 -20.38 1.13
CA ASN A 272 2.18 -21.39 0.15
C ASN A 272 3.19 -21.57 -1.00
N GLY A 273 4.48 -21.53 -0.70
CA GLY A 273 5.56 -21.66 -1.68
C GLY A 273 5.83 -20.40 -2.53
N LEU A 274 5.04 -19.35 -2.41
CA LEU A 274 5.23 -18.08 -3.11
C LEU A 274 6.02 -17.11 -2.24
N GLN A 275 6.92 -16.34 -2.86
CA GLN A 275 7.72 -15.31 -2.20
C GLN A 275 7.07 -13.95 -2.34
N TYR A 276 7.04 -13.21 -1.23
CA TYR A 276 6.48 -11.86 -1.15
C TYR A 276 7.52 -10.88 -0.61
N HIS A 277 7.45 -9.65 -1.04
CA HIS A 277 8.14 -8.55 -0.37
C HIS A 277 7.45 -8.28 0.97
N MET A 278 8.24 -8.11 2.04
CA MET A 278 7.66 -7.95 3.38
C MET A 278 6.78 -6.70 3.48
N SER A 279 7.08 -5.65 2.73
CA SER A 279 6.30 -4.42 2.68
C SER A 279 4.82 -4.67 2.35
N THR A 280 4.50 -5.62 1.45
CA THR A 280 3.12 -5.96 1.08
C THR A 280 2.36 -6.62 2.23
N HIS A 281 3.04 -7.45 3.03
CA HIS A 281 2.48 -8.03 4.26
C HIS A 281 2.29 -6.98 5.35
N VAL A 282 3.25 -6.06 5.51
CA VAL A 282 3.14 -4.95 6.46
C VAL A 282 1.93 -4.06 6.14
N ALA A 283 1.70 -3.74 4.87
CA ALA A 283 0.51 -2.99 4.47
C ALA A 283 -0.79 -3.72 4.85
N GLY A 284 -0.84 -5.03 4.67
CA GLY A 284 -1.97 -5.87 5.07
C GLY A 284 -2.19 -5.89 6.59
N ILE A 285 -1.13 -6.04 7.39
CA ILE A 285 -1.18 -6.00 8.86
C ILE A 285 -1.68 -4.63 9.33
N ILE A 286 -1.15 -3.54 8.77
CA ILE A 286 -1.58 -2.18 9.07
C ILE A 286 -3.06 -2.02 8.79
N GLY A 287 -3.55 -2.50 7.66
CA GLY A 287 -4.97 -2.44 7.29
C GLY A 287 -5.87 -3.17 8.28
N GLN A 288 -5.48 -4.38 8.69
CA GLN A 288 -6.23 -5.14 9.72
C GLN A 288 -6.27 -4.41 11.06
N MET A 289 -5.14 -3.85 11.48
CA MET A 289 -5.06 -3.15 12.75
C MET A 289 -5.88 -1.86 12.77
N ASP A 290 -5.77 -1.05 11.73
CA ASP A 290 -6.53 0.19 11.62
C ASP A 290 -8.04 -0.10 11.62
N THR A 291 -8.46 -1.13 10.89
CA THR A 291 -9.86 -1.58 10.88
C THR A 291 -10.32 -2.01 12.29
N ALA A 292 -9.50 -2.79 12.99
CA ALA A 292 -9.80 -3.23 14.36
C ALA A 292 -9.81 -2.08 15.37
N ASN A 293 -9.05 -1.01 15.10
CA ASN A 293 -8.95 0.19 15.93
C ASN A 293 -9.91 1.32 15.50
N GLY A 294 -11.02 0.96 14.85
CA GLY A 294 -12.04 1.93 14.42
C GLY A 294 -11.55 2.94 13.37
N GLY A 295 -10.52 2.60 12.60
CA GLY A 295 -9.95 3.45 11.58
C GLY A 295 -8.91 4.45 12.10
N ILE A 296 -8.42 4.33 13.32
CA ILE A 296 -7.43 5.26 13.89
C ILE A 296 -6.03 4.61 13.87
N PRO A 297 -5.01 5.21 13.24
CA PRO A 297 -3.72 4.59 12.99
C PRO A 297 -2.72 4.69 14.17
N THR A 298 -3.19 4.55 15.41
CA THR A 298 -2.37 4.72 16.62
C THR A 298 -1.70 3.44 17.10
N ALA A 299 -2.13 2.27 16.62
CA ALA A 299 -1.58 1.00 17.04
C ALA A 299 -0.28 0.65 16.28
N SER A 300 0.64 -0.05 16.97
CA SER A 300 1.87 -0.56 16.36
C SER A 300 1.62 -1.86 15.59
N PRO A 301 2.15 -2.02 14.36
CA PRO A 301 2.11 -3.28 13.63
C PRO A 301 3.11 -4.32 14.15
N SER A 302 4.06 -3.93 14.98
CA SER A 302 5.00 -4.85 15.60
C SER A 302 4.28 -5.84 16.53
N ASN A 303 4.82 -7.05 16.62
CA ASN A 303 4.26 -8.16 17.38
C ASN A 303 2.85 -8.57 16.93
N ARG A 304 2.48 -8.25 15.68
CA ARG A 304 1.24 -8.72 15.07
C ARG A 304 1.50 -9.93 14.21
N GLN A 305 0.55 -10.87 14.22
CA GLN A 305 0.66 -12.11 13.46
C GLN A 305 0.77 -11.81 11.95
N MET A 306 1.76 -12.42 11.34
CA MET A 306 1.99 -12.36 9.90
C MET A 306 1.49 -13.65 9.24
N VAL A 307 0.78 -13.53 8.14
CA VAL A 307 0.31 -14.68 7.35
C VAL A 307 1.49 -15.22 6.53
N ALA A 308 2.39 -15.95 7.20
CA ALA A 308 3.65 -16.43 6.63
C ALA A 308 3.95 -17.84 7.07
N ASP A 309 4.61 -18.62 6.19
CA ASP A 309 5.17 -19.94 6.49
C ASP A 309 6.64 -19.84 6.89
N GLY A 310 7.32 -18.75 6.45
CA GLY A 310 8.73 -18.50 6.72
C GLY A 310 9.23 -17.19 6.17
N CYS A 311 10.52 -16.92 6.45
CA CYS A 311 11.27 -15.83 5.84
C CYS A 311 12.36 -16.39 4.95
N VAL A 312 12.58 -15.76 3.80
CA VAL A 312 13.54 -16.22 2.78
C VAL A 312 14.30 -15.07 2.16
N LEU A 313 15.44 -15.37 1.55
CA LEU A 313 16.14 -14.51 0.61
C LEU A 313 15.59 -14.72 -0.81
N ALA A 314 15.99 -13.89 -1.76
CA ALA A 314 15.57 -13.99 -3.16
C ALA A 314 15.93 -15.35 -3.80
N ASP A 315 17.04 -15.97 -3.38
CA ASP A 315 17.47 -17.30 -3.84
C ASP A 315 16.70 -18.45 -3.17
N GLY A 316 15.69 -18.17 -2.34
CA GLY A 316 14.90 -19.16 -1.63
C GLY A 316 15.54 -19.67 -0.34
N LYS A 317 16.73 -19.22 0.01
CA LYS A 317 17.38 -19.61 1.26
C LYS A 317 16.59 -19.10 2.46
N THR A 318 16.25 -20.00 3.37
CA THR A 318 15.51 -19.70 4.59
C THR A 318 16.31 -18.80 5.51
N VAL A 319 15.65 -17.80 6.08
CA VAL A 319 16.16 -16.89 7.11
C VAL A 319 15.41 -17.18 8.40
N LEU A 320 16.14 -17.63 9.42
CA LEU A 320 15.62 -17.86 10.77
C LEU A 320 16.32 -16.90 11.72
N LEU A 321 15.54 -16.07 12.38
CA LEU A 321 16.03 -15.06 13.32
C LEU A 321 15.60 -15.41 14.74
N GLY A 322 16.57 -15.43 15.66
CA GLY A 322 16.31 -15.33 17.09
C GLY A 322 16.01 -13.89 17.50
N ILE A 323 15.51 -13.71 18.72
CA ILE A 323 15.16 -12.39 19.26
C ILE A 323 16.33 -11.40 19.23
N ASP A 324 17.54 -11.84 19.60
CA ASP A 324 18.73 -10.97 19.59
C ASP A 324 19.09 -10.49 18.19
N GLN A 325 18.90 -11.35 17.19
CA GLN A 325 19.17 -11.05 15.78
C GLN A 325 18.12 -10.09 15.22
N ALA A 326 16.86 -10.30 15.57
CA ALA A 326 15.77 -9.40 15.19
C ALA A 326 15.96 -8.01 15.84
N ASN A 327 16.36 -7.96 17.11
CA ASN A 327 16.63 -6.71 17.80
C ASN A 327 17.80 -5.94 17.18
N LYS A 328 18.85 -6.61 16.70
CA LYS A 328 19.96 -5.94 15.98
C LYS A 328 19.49 -5.22 14.71
N LEU A 329 18.51 -5.77 14.01
CA LEU A 329 17.88 -5.09 12.86
C LEU A 329 17.05 -3.90 13.34
N ASN A 330 16.25 -4.09 14.40
CA ASN A 330 15.41 -3.03 14.95
C ASN A 330 16.20 -1.85 15.51
N GLU A 331 17.38 -2.10 16.10
CA GLU A 331 18.33 -1.07 16.53
C GLU A 331 18.77 -0.15 15.39
N GLN A 332 18.61 -0.60 14.15
CA GLN A 332 18.92 0.18 12.95
C GLN A 332 17.66 0.63 12.20
N GLY A 333 16.48 0.54 12.82
CA GLY A 333 15.22 0.95 12.19
C GLY A 333 14.83 0.07 11.01
N ILE A 334 15.18 -1.22 11.06
CA ILE A 334 14.78 -2.23 10.08
C ILE A 334 13.78 -3.17 10.75
N ALA A 335 12.59 -3.27 10.17
CA ALA A 335 11.60 -4.24 10.59
C ALA A 335 11.87 -5.60 9.96
N THR A 336 11.58 -6.63 10.73
CA THR A 336 11.76 -8.01 10.30
C THR A 336 10.58 -8.87 10.72
N ALA A 337 10.63 -10.16 10.40
CA ALA A 337 9.69 -11.12 10.94
C ALA A 337 10.44 -12.25 11.63
N MET A 338 9.90 -12.69 12.74
CA MET A 338 10.45 -13.83 13.47
C MET A 338 9.36 -14.79 13.91
N ARG A 339 9.69 -16.03 14.11
CA ARG A 339 8.77 -17.01 14.68
C ARG A 339 8.81 -16.95 16.20
N PHE A 340 7.65 -16.70 16.80
CA PHE A 340 7.47 -16.73 18.24
C PHE A 340 6.32 -17.66 18.63
N VAL A 341 5.83 -17.64 19.86
CA VAL A 341 4.88 -18.63 20.44
C VAL A 341 3.71 -18.98 19.50
N ASN A 342 3.11 -17.97 18.86
CA ASN A 342 1.89 -18.14 18.05
C ASN A 342 2.13 -18.12 16.53
N GLY A 343 3.36 -18.36 16.06
CA GLY A 343 3.70 -18.33 14.65
C GLY A 343 4.62 -17.18 14.27
N PHE A 344 4.61 -16.77 13.00
CA PHE A 344 5.38 -15.63 12.54
C PHE A 344 4.71 -14.32 12.94
N VAL A 345 5.51 -13.39 13.46
CA VAL A 345 5.08 -12.05 13.84
C VAL A 345 5.99 -11.02 13.16
N LEU A 346 5.41 -9.88 12.79
CA LEU A 346 6.19 -8.70 12.41
C LEU A 346 6.90 -8.16 13.66
N TRP A 347 8.17 -7.80 13.51
CA TRP A 347 9.00 -7.33 14.62
C TRP A 347 9.77 -6.07 14.26
N GLY A 348 9.36 -4.95 14.85
CA GLY A 348 9.95 -3.62 14.68
C GLY A 348 8.91 -2.52 14.75
N ASN A 349 9.21 -1.49 15.55
CA ASN A 349 8.39 -0.30 15.77
C ASN A 349 8.96 0.94 15.08
N ARG A 350 10.23 0.87 14.66
CA ARG A 350 11.02 2.05 14.33
C ARG A 350 10.91 2.40 12.84
N THR A 351 10.81 3.69 12.57
CA THR A 351 10.97 4.24 11.21
C THR A 351 12.45 4.22 10.81
N SER A 352 12.72 4.48 9.54
CA SER A 352 14.09 4.53 9.03
C SER A 352 14.95 5.64 9.66
N ALA A 353 14.34 6.66 10.26
CA ALA A 353 15.05 7.73 10.96
C ALA A 353 15.82 7.25 12.20
N PHE A 354 15.45 6.11 12.77
CA PHE A 354 16.18 5.52 13.88
C PHE A 354 17.46 4.79 13.40
N PRO A 355 18.59 4.86 14.12
CA PRO A 355 18.81 5.47 15.43
C PRO A 355 19.23 6.96 15.40
N ALA A 356 19.39 7.57 14.23
CA ALA A 356 19.86 8.95 14.11
C ALA A 356 18.90 9.96 14.77
N ASN A 357 17.59 9.75 14.61
CA ASN A 357 16.57 10.54 15.28
C ASN A 357 15.92 9.73 16.41
N LYS A 358 15.99 10.25 17.66
CA LYS A 358 15.44 9.62 18.86
C LYS A 358 14.11 10.25 19.31
N ASP A 359 13.57 11.23 18.60
CA ASP A 359 12.28 11.81 18.93
C ASP A 359 11.17 10.80 18.63
N MET A 360 10.36 10.46 19.63
CA MET A 360 9.29 9.47 19.55
C MET A 360 8.29 9.75 18.40
N LYS A 361 8.00 11.04 18.14
CA LYS A 361 7.07 11.41 17.06
C LYS A 361 7.60 11.05 15.66
N ASP A 362 8.91 10.91 15.49
CA ASP A 362 9.58 10.69 14.22
C ASP A 362 10.14 9.27 14.08
N ASN A 363 10.58 8.66 15.17
CA ASN A 363 11.21 7.35 15.13
C ASN A 363 10.26 6.17 15.36
N MET A 364 9.05 6.42 15.88
CA MET A 364 8.02 5.39 16.06
C MET A 364 7.02 5.42 14.90
N LEU A 365 6.86 4.30 14.20
CA LEU A 365 5.93 4.23 13.06
C LEU A 365 4.49 4.61 13.42
N ALA A 366 3.96 4.08 14.53
CA ALA A 366 2.60 4.39 14.97
C ALA A 366 2.42 5.89 15.27
N SER A 367 3.39 6.50 15.96
CA SER A 367 3.38 7.94 16.24
C SER A 367 3.42 8.77 14.96
N LYS A 368 4.29 8.39 14.02
CA LYS A 368 4.43 9.11 12.74
C LYS A 368 3.17 8.99 11.89
N ARG A 369 2.59 7.78 11.80
CA ARG A 369 1.32 7.55 11.12
C ARG A 369 0.20 8.40 11.72
N THR A 370 0.12 8.46 13.05
CA THR A 370 -0.87 9.29 13.76
C THR A 370 -0.70 10.78 13.41
N MET A 371 0.54 11.29 13.42
CA MET A 371 0.82 12.68 13.06
C MET A 371 0.44 12.99 11.61
N TYR A 372 0.75 12.09 10.66
CA TYR A 372 0.37 12.26 9.25
C TYR A 372 -1.14 12.18 9.04
N TRP A 373 -1.81 11.29 9.76
CA TRP A 373 -3.26 11.19 9.74
C TRP A 373 -3.92 12.47 10.28
N ILE A 374 -3.40 13.03 11.40
CA ILE A 374 -3.86 14.30 11.95
C ILE A 374 -3.66 15.44 10.93
N ASN A 375 -2.47 15.53 10.31
CA ASN A 375 -2.21 16.50 9.25
C ASN A 375 -3.27 16.42 8.14
N ASN A 376 -3.51 15.21 7.64
CA ASN A 376 -4.42 15.00 6.52
C ASN A 376 -5.87 15.31 6.87
N PHE A 377 -6.37 14.89 8.05
CA PHE A 377 -7.74 15.19 8.42
C PHE A 377 -7.96 16.67 8.73
N VAL A 378 -7.00 17.35 9.34
CA VAL A 378 -7.12 18.81 9.58
C VAL A 378 -7.29 19.55 8.24
N ILE A 379 -6.48 19.18 7.24
CA ILE A 379 -6.59 19.78 5.89
C ILE A 379 -7.96 19.51 5.29
N THR A 380 -8.39 18.24 5.26
CA THR A 380 -9.67 17.88 4.64
C THR A 380 -10.87 18.47 5.35
N ASP A 381 -10.86 18.52 6.68
CA ASP A 381 -11.97 19.04 7.47
C ASP A 381 -12.10 20.57 7.40
N THR A 382 -10.99 21.29 7.18
CA THR A 382 -10.99 22.75 7.12
C THR A 382 -10.97 23.29 5.70
N PHE A 383 -10.91 22.43 4.69
CA PHE A 383 -10.81 22.88 3.29
C PHE A 383 -12.03 23.70 2.84
N GLU A 384 -13.23 23.34 3.27
CA GLU A 384 -14.47 24.09 2.97
C GLU A 384 -14.57 25.45 3.70
N ASP A 385 -13.68 25.69 4.66
CA ASP A 385 -13.63 26.95 5.42
C ASP A 385 -12.67 27.97 4.80
N VAL A 386 -11.91 27.58 3.76
CA VAL A 386 -11.07 28.49 2.98
C VAL A 386 -11.96 29.52 2.26
N ASP A 387 -11.46 30.72 2.07
CA ASP A 387 -12.14 31.87 1.45
C ASP A 387 -13.34 32.45 2.24
N ARG A 388 -13.58 31.97 3.48
CA ARG A 388 -14.56 32.60 4.37
C ARG A 388 -14.02 33.88 4.99
N GLN A 389 -14.93 34.80 5.35
CA GLN A 389 -14.59 36.04 6.04
C GLN A 389 -14.03 35.76 7.44
N VAL A 390 -12.85 36.25 7.71
CA VAL A 390 -12.18 36.14 9.01
C VAL A 390 -12.79 37.10 10.01
N ASN A 391 -13.45 36.58 11.02
CA ASN A 391 -13.94 37.33 12.18
C ASN A 391 -13.82 36.43 13.45
N ARG A 392 -14.14 37.01 14.60
CA ARG A 392 -14.00 36.27 15.88
C ARG A 392 -14.80 34.95 15.91
N ASN A 393 -15.99 34.96 15.32
CA ASN A 393 -16.83 33.75 15.28
C ASN A 393 -16.23 32.65 14.38
N PHE A 394 -15.62 33.06 13.26
CA PHE A 394 -14.90 32.13 12.39
C PHE A 394 -13.72 31.49 13.12
N ILE A 395 -12.91 32.28 13.82
CA ILE A 395 -11.77 31.77 14.60
C ILE A 395 -12.24 30.75 15.63
N GLN A 396 -13.29 31.09 16.38
CA GLN A 396 -13.86 30.21 17.40
C GLN A 396 -14.43 28.93 16.78
N MET A 397 -15.11 29.03 15.64
CA MET A 397 -15.66 27.89 14.90
C MET A 397 -14.55 26.89 14.51
N ILE A 398 -13.41 27.35 13.99
CA ILE A 398 -12.29 26.46 13.65
C ILE A 398 -11.71 25.79 14.91
N VAL A 399 -11.52 26.55 15.98
CA VAL A 399 -11.01 26.03 17.25
C VAL A 399 -11.96 24.96 17.82
N ASP A 400 -13.26 25.22 17.82
CA ASP A 400 -14.27 24.27 18.32
C ASP A 400 -14.35 23.02 17.42
N LYS A 401 -14.37 23.16 16.10
CA LYS A 401 -14.44 22.09 15.13
C LYS A 401 -13.32 21.05 15.33
N ILE A 402 -12.08 21.54 15.39
CA ILE A 402 -10.92 20.67 15.60
C ILE A 402 -10.80 20.21 17.05
N GLY A 403 -11.16 21.05 18.03
CA GLY A 403 -11.16 20.71 19.45
C GLY A 403 -12.11 19.54 19.78
N ILE A 404 -13.31 19.53 19.20
CA ILE A 404 -14.29 18.43 19.37
C ILE A 404 -13.69 17.11 18.86
N LYS A 405 -13.00 17.12 17.71
CA LYS A 405 -12.31 15.94 17.18
C LYS A 405 -11.23 15.42 18.11
N PHE A 406 -10.39 16.31 18.63
CA PHE A 406 -9.34 15.90 19.59
C PHE A 406 -9.95 15.33 20.88
N ASN A 407 -11.02 15.91 21.41
CA ASN A 407 -11.73 15.38 22.57
C ASN A 407 -12.26 13.95 22.28
N GLY A 408 -12.78 13.71 21.08
CA GLY A 408 -13.18 12.37 20.62
C GLY A 408 -12.02 11.38 20.60
N LEU A 409 -10.85 11.78 20.10
CA LEU A 409 -9.64 10.95 20.07
C LEU A 409 -9.10 10.64 21.46
N VAL A 410 -9.14 11.59 22.38
CA VAL A 410 -8.77 11.39 23.80
C VAL A 410 -9.74 10.41 24.46
N SER A 411 -11.06 10.60 24.24
CA SER A 411 -12.08 9.70 24.78
C SER A 411 -11.96 8.26 24.27
N ALA A 412 -11.50 8.09 23.03
CA ALA A 412 -11.20 6.79 22.43
C ALA A 412 -9.85 6.20 22.89
N GLY A 413 -9.06 6.94 23.69
CA GLY A 413 -7.72 6.52 24.12
C GLY A 413 -6.66 6.53 23.01
N ALA A 414 -6.96 7.15 21.88
CA ALA A 414 -6.08 7.20 20.73
C ALA A 414 -4.88 8.14 20.92
N ILE A 415 -5.10 9.24 21.64
CA ILE A 415 -4.09 10.23 22.02
C ILE A 415 -4.23 10.57 23.49
N LEU A 416 -3.15 11.03 24.14
CA LEU A 416 -3.17 11.47 25.54
C LEU A 416 -3.82 12.83 25.72
N GLY A 417 -3.77 13.67 24.70
CA GLY A 417 -4.32 15.00 24.68
C GLY A 417 -4.18 15.67 23.33
N GLY A 418 -5.05 16.62 23.05
CA GLY A 418 -4.99 17.43 21.85
C GLY A 418 -5.70 18.77 22.08
N ARG A 419 -5.11 19.85 21.60
CA ARG A 419 -5.71 21.19 21.64
C ARG A 419 -5.28 22.00 20.43
N ILE A 420 -6.12 22.93 20.06
CA ILE A 420 -5.86 23.93 19.05
C ILE A 420 -5.99 25.33 19.68
N GLU A 421 -5.10 26.22 19.33
CA GLU A 421 -5.05 27.56 19.86
C GLU A 421 -4.91 28.58 18.73
N TYR A 422 -5.57 29.71 18.87
CA TYR A 422 -5.33 30.90 18.08
C TYR A 422 -4.52 31.89 18.92
N ASP A 423 -3.32 32.21 18.44
CA ASP A 423 -2.44 33.16 19.11
C ASP A 423 -2.41 34.48 18.32
N PRO A 424 -2.96 35.61 18.89
CA PRO A 424 -2.94 36.90 18.22
C PRO A 424 -1.52 37.37 17.88
N THR A 425 -0.50 36.97 18.65
CA THR A 425 0.89 37.42 18.42
C THR A 425 1.49 36.82 17.12
N GLU A 426 1.00 35.69 16.68
CA GLU A 426 1.39 35.06 15.42
C GLU A 426 0.51 35.42 14.23
N ASN A 427 -0.53 36.23 14.50
CA ASN A 427 -1.51 36.69 13.53
C ASN A 427 -1.54 38.22 13.48
N PRO A 428 -0.43 38.91 13.12
CA PRO A 428 -0.39 40.38 13.02
C PRO A 428 -1.38 40.84 11.94
N GLU A 429 -1.83 42.13 12.09
CA GLU A 429 -2.78 42.73 11.15
C GLU A 429 -2.37 42.58 9.69
N SER A 430 -1.07 42.69 9.40
CA SER A 430 -0.54 42.55 8.05
C SER A 430 -0.76 41.13 7.46
N ALA A 431 -0.73 40.09 8.29
CA ALA A 431 -1.04 38.75 7.86
C ALA A 431 -2.55 38.59 7.63
N LEU A 432 -3.37 39.07 8.57
CA LEU A 432 -4.84 38.99 8.46
C LEU A 432 -5.37 39.77 7.27
N LEU A 433 -4.81 40.95 6.98
CA LEU A 433 -5.15 41.76 5.79
C LEU A 433 -4.81 41.04 4.47
N ASN A 434 -3.81 40.15 4.49
CA ASN A 434 -3.44 39.32 3.35
C ASN A 434 -4.17 37.94 3.35
N GLY A 435 -5.19 37.78 4.19
CA GLY A 435 -5.97 36.55 4.27
C GLY A 435 -5.25 35.37 4.92
N ILE A 436 -4.13 35.64 5.62
CA ILE A 436 -3.34 34.57 6.28
C ILE A 436 -3.74 34.50 7.75
N ILE A 437 -4.26 33.33 8.16
CA ILE A 437 -4.59 33.01 9.54
C ILE A 437 -3.85 31.75 9.99
N ARG A 438 -3.30 31.75 11.21
CA ARG A 438 -2.49 30.67 11.78
C ARG A 438 -3.10 30.17 13.07
N PHE A 439 -3.13 28.83 13.19
CA PHE A 439 -3.51 28.13 14.41
C PHE A 439 -2.36 27.23 14.85
N LYS A 440 -2.21 27.06 16.15
CA LYS A 440 -1.27 26.09 16.74
C LYS A 440 -2.05 24.84 17.17
N ILE A 441 -1.54 23.68 16.80
CA ILE A 441 -2.08 22.39 17.22
C ILE A 441 -1.04 21.67 18.08
N PHE A 442 -1.44 21.25 19.28
CA PHE A 442 -0.63 20.50 20.22
C PHE A 442 -1.25 19.11 20.38
N VAL A 443 -0.44 18.07 20.24
CA VAL A 443 -0.89 16.67 20.36
C VAL A 443 0.04 15.91 21.28
N GLY A 444 -0.51 15.25 22.28
CA GLY A 444 0.16 14.30 23.13
C GLY A 444 -0.09 12.87 22.60
N LEU A 445 0.94 12.24 22.03
CA LEU A 445 0.85 10.88 21.49
C LEU A 445 0.94 9.85 22.61
N THR A 446 0.24 8.73 22.45
CA THR A 446 0.35 7.58 23.37
C THR A 446 1.65 6.82 23.07
N PRO A 447 2.53 6.60 24.06
CA PRO A 447 3.74 5.84 23.85
C PRO A 447 3.45 4.35 23.65
N ILE A 448 4.31 3.69 22.88
CA ILE A 448 4.25 2.24 22.65
C ILE A 448 5.20 1.55 23.65
N ALA A 449 4.70 0.54 24.36
CA ALA A 449 5.52 -0.32 25.21
C ALA A 449 6.36 -1.23 24.32
N GLU A 450 7.65 -0.92 24.18
CA GLU A 450 8.61 -1.66 23.37
C GLU A 450 9.41 -2.64 24.21
N ASP A 451 9.62 -2.32 25.49
CA ASP A 451 10.30 -3.17 26.48
C ASP A 451 9.46 -3.24 27.76
N ILE A 452 9.27 -4.45 28.26
CA ILE A 452 8.55 -4.72 29.51
C ILE A 452 9.43 -5.59 30.39
N GLU A 453 10.02 -5.00 31.42
CA GLU A 453 10.90 -5.69 32.35
C GLU A 453 10.14 -6.15 33.59
N PHE A 454 10.34 -7.39 33.98
CA PHE A 454 9.84 -7.97 35.22
C PHE A 454 11.00 -8.39 36.09
N THR A 455 11.10 -7.87 37.31
CA THR A 455 12.06 -8.33 38.31
C THR A 455 11.43 -9.45 39.14
N LEU A 456 11.94 -10.67 39.00
CA LEU A 456 11.55 -11.80 39.84
C LEU A 456 12.44 -11.90 41.06
N GLN A 457 11.83 -11.76 42.24
CA GLN A 457 12.54 -11.87 43.51
C GLN A 457 11.95 -13.03 44.33
N PHE A 458 12.82 -13.90 44.83
CA PHE A 458 12.40 -14.94 45.76
C PHE A 458 12.10 -14.31 47.13
N ASP A 459 10.86 -14.52 47.59
CA ASP A 459 10.43 -14.01 48.90
C ASP A 459 10.37 -15.13 49.93
N THR A 460 11.33 -15.09 50.85
CA THR A 460 11.40 -16.07 51.96
C THR A 460 10.29 -15.96 52.99
N ASN A 461 9.50 -14.86 52.99
CA ASN A 461 8.38 -14.73 53.89
C ASN A 461 7.31 -15.78 53.65
N TYR A 462 7.15 -16.28 52.41
CA TYR A 462 6.21 -17.37 52.11
C TYR A 462 6.60 -18.70 52.75
N LEU A 463 7.85 -18.89 53.20
CA LEU A 463 8.25 -20.07 53.97
C LEU A 463 7.57 -20.15 55.33
N LYS A 464 7.11 -19.03 55.92
CA LYS A 464 6.34 -19.00 57.16
C LYS A 464 5.01 -19.77 57.04
N ALA A 465 4.46 -19.91 55.85
CA ALA A 465 3.28 -20.71 55.60
C ALA A 465 3.50 -22.22 55.78
N LEU A 466 4.77 -22.69 55.85
CA LEU A 466 5.12 -24.08 56.10
C LEU A 466 5.26 -24.39 57.61
N ALA A 467 5.32 -23.35 58.46
CA ALA A 467 5.55 -23.47 59.91
C ALA A 467 4.24 -23.31 60.74
N GLY A 468 3.12 -23.02 60.12
CA GLY A 468 1.83 -22.88 60.74
C GLY A 468 0.85 -23.89 60.30
#